data_ac9938f642073dc5d3997e5636eab36a
#
_entry.id   ac9938f642073dc5d3997e5636eab36a
#
_cell.length_a   1.000
_cell.length_b   1.000
_cell.length_c   1.000
_cell.angle_alpha   90.00
_cell.angle_beta   90.00
_cell.angle_gamma   90.00
#
_symmetry.space_group_name_H-M   'P 1'
#
loop_
_entity.id
_entity.type
_entity.pdbx_description
1 polymer ?
#
loop_
_entity_poly.entity_id
_entity_poly.type
_entity_poly.pdbx_seq_one_letter_code
_entity_poly.pdbx_strand_id
1 'polypeptide(L)'
;AEFGVRSLPTVKIFKNGVPVDEFMGALPESAVREFIERHIEHESDKLHAAAMQAYRQADPETAIELLERAHSMEPGKSRFAIDLATVLAGSGDPARAEALLNELPEYERNSGSAAALLARLKFAREAADLPDEATLESSAEAGDLNALYQLALLKISQNEFAAAMEKLLVIIQKDRAYEDDLGRKTLLKVFDMLGDDPLVESYRKRMTNLLF
;
A
#
# COMPACT_ATOMS: atom_id res chain seq x y z
N ALA A 1 47.55 -2.77 10.58
CA ALA A 1 46.52 -2.31 9.62
C ALA A 1 45.35 -3.28 9.51
N GLU A 2 44.82 -3.76 10.64
CA GLU A 2 43.76 -4.79 10.69
C GLU A 2 42.42 -4.29 10.05
N PHE A 3 42.11 -3.03 10.20
CA PHE A 3 40.84 -2.45 9.73
C PHE A 3 41.00 -1.51 8.52
N GLY A 4 42.12 -1.53 7.82
CA GLY A 4 42.33 -0.76 6.60
C GLY A 4 42.26 0.76 6.73
N VAL A 5 42.53 1.32 7.92
CA VAL A 5 42.50 2.76 8.18
C VAL A 5 43.62 3.45 7.40
N ARG A 6 43.22 4.39 6.50
CA ARG A 6 44.16 5.12 5.62
C ARG A 6 44.34 6.58 6.02
N SER A 7 43.44 7.14 6.82
CA SER A 7 43.45 8.53 7.26
C SER A 7 42.86 8.66 8.67
N LEU A 8 43.19 9.75 9.36
CA LEU A 8 42.66 10.10 10.68
C LEU A 8 41.87 11.43 10.59
N PRO A 9 40.74 11.54 11.30
CA PRO A 9 40.04 10.49 12.02
C PRO A 9 39.27 9.54 11.07
N THR A 10 39.21 8.25 11.40
CA THR A 10 38.29 7.27 10.77
C THR A 10 37.45 6.66 11.88
N VAL A 11 36.13 6.68 11.71
CA VAL A 11 35.17 6.09 12.64
C VAL A 11 34.51 4.90 11.94
N LYS A 12 34.43 3.75 12.63
CA LYS A 12 33.80 2.54 12.13
C LYS A 12 32.73 2.05 13.12
N ILE A 13 31.59 1.63 12.61
CA ILE A 13 30.58 0.94 13.40
C ILE A 13 30.77 -0.57 13.22
N PHE A 14 30.75 -1.29 14.33
CA PHE A 14 30.78 -2.74 14.37
C PHE A 14 29.46 -3.28 14.88
N LYS A 15 28.91 -4.29 14.21
CA LYS A 15 27.74 -5.04 14.64
C LYS A 15 28.11 -6.53 14.68
N ASN A 16 27.96 -7.16 15.85
CA ASN A 16 28.37 -8.56 16.06
C ASN A 16 29.83 -8.87 15.67
N GLY A 17 30.72 -7.91 15.92
CA GLY A 17 32.16 -8.06 15.63
C GLY A 17 32.58 -7.79 14.18
N VAL A 18 31.63 -7.47 13.29
CA VAL A 18 31.88 -7.16 11.87
C VAL A 18 31.70 -5.66 11.64
N PRO A 19 32.62 -4.96 10.92
CA PRO A 19 32.42 -3.58 10.54
C PRO A 19 31.27 -3.49 9.53
N VAL A 20 30.24 -2.64 9.83
CA VAL A 20 29.04 -2.49 9.00
C VAL A 20 28.98 -1.14 8.28
N ASP A 21 29.66 -0.12 8.82
CA ASP A 21 29.74 1.20 8.19
C ASP A 21 30.96 1.99 8.70
N GLU A 22 31.38 3.00 7.94
CA GLU A 22 32.49 3.86 8.31
C GLU A 22 32.36 5.25 7.70
N PHE A 23 32.97 6.24 8.37
CA PHE A 23 33.24 7.52 7.73
C PHE A 23 34.69 7.98 8.03
N MET A 24 35.24 8.80 7.15
CA MET A 24 36.58 9.39 7.26
C MET A 24 36.48 10.91 7.37
N GLY A 25 37.38 11.50 8.14
CA GLY A 25 37.41 12.94 8.42
C GLY A 25 36.57 13.34 9.62
N ALA A 26 36.72 14.58 10.06
CA ALA A 26 35.96 15.16 11.15
C ALA A 26 34.57 15.55 10.63
N LEU A 27 33.51 15.08 11.28
CA LEU A 27 32.15 15.46 11.01
C LEU A 27 31.59 16.32 12.15
N PRO A 28 30.63 17.23 11.86
CA PRO A 28 29.85 17.91 12.90
C PRO A 28 29.10 16.91 13.78
N GLU A 29 28.81 17.29 15.03
CA GLU A 29 28.12 16.42 15.99
C GLU A 29 26.78 15.91 15.44
N SER A 30 26.02 16.76 14.74
CA SER A 30 24.74 16.37 14.13
C SER A 30 24.90 15.22 13.11
N ALA A 31 25.92 15.29 12.26
CA ALA A 31 26.19 14.24 11.27
C ALA A 31 26.69 12.95 11.92
N VAL A 32 27.46 13.04 13.03
CA VAL A 32 27.86 11.86 13.80
C VAL A 32 26.66 11.21 14.47
N ARG A 33 25.74 12.01 15.05
CA ARG A 33 24.50 11.49 15.64
C ARG A 33 23.63 10.77 14.59
N GLU A 34 23.41 11.40 13.44
CA GLU A 34 22.66 10.80 12.33
C GLU A 34 23.31 9.49 11.83
N PHE A 35 24.66 9.47 11.75
CA PHE A 35 25.39 8.27 11.39
C PHE A 35 25.19 7.13 12.38
N ILE A 36 25.24 7.41 13.70
CA ILE A 36 25.01 6.41 14.75
C ILE A 36 23.55 5.96 14.73
N GLU A 37 22.60 6.90 14.63
CA GLU A 37 21.16 6.63 14.67
C GLU A 37 20.72 5.65 13.59
N ARG A 38 21.30 5.72 12.40
CA ARG A 38 21.04 4.75 11.30
C ARG A 38 21.39 3.31 11.64
N HIS A 39 22.24 3.08 12.68
CA HIS A 39 22.70 1.76 13.07
C HIS A 39 22.15 1.28 14.41
N ILE A 40 21.40 2.12 15.11
CA ILE A 40 20.70 1.73 16.34
C ILE A 40 19.46 0.93 15.96
N GLU A 41 19.31 -0.26 16.50
CA GLU A 41 18.07 -1.01 16.43
C GLU A 41 17.12 -0.50 17.51
N HIS A 42 16.10 0.24 17.08
CA HIS A 42 15.04 0.66 17.98
C HIS A 42 14.16 -0.53 18.39
N GLU A 43 13.69 -0.52 19.62
CA GLU A 43 12.77 -1.56 20.12
C GLU A 43 11.49 -1.62 19.28
N SER A 44 11.01 -0.48 18.81
CA SER A 44 9.88 -0.38 17.87
C SER A 44 10.12 -1.14 16.56
N ASP A 45 11.35 -1.11 16.01
CA ASP A 45 11.70 -1.85 14.79
C ASP A 45 11.73 -3.36 15.02
N LYS A 46 12.16 -3.81 16.21
CA LYS A 46 12.10 -5.23 16.58
C LYS A 46 10.67 -5.71 16.75
N LEU A 47 9.82 -4.91 17.42
CA LEU A 47 8.40 -5.20 17.54
C LEU A 47 7.72 -5.29 16.18
N HIS A 48 8.00 -4.33 15.29
CA HIS A 48 7.49 -4.35 13.92
C HIS A 48 7.93 -5.61 13.16
N ALA A 49 9.22 -5.98 13.23
CA ALA A 49 9.73 -7.18 12.57
C ALA A 49 9.05 -8.46 13.11
N ALA A 50 8.87 -8.55 14.44
CA ALA A 50 8.16 -9.66 15.08
C ALA A 50 6.68 -9.71 14.65
N ALA A 51 6.02 -8.56 14.57
CA ALA A 51 4.64 -8.45 14.09
C ALA A 51 4.47 -8.95 12.66
N MET A 52 5.36 -8.53 11.76
CA MET A 52 5.34 -8.98 10.37
C MET A 52 5.64 -10.47 10.23
N GLN A 53 6.41 -11.04 11.16
CA GLN A 53 6.61 -12.49 11.24
C GLN A 53 5.34 -13.20 11.71
N ALA A 54 4.67 -12.72 12.76
CA ALA A 54 3.40 -13.28 13.26
C ALA A 54 2.33 -13.25 12.15
N TYR A 55 2.21 -12.14 11.42
CA TYR A 55 1.27 -12.01 10.31
C TYR A 55 1.53 -13.04 9.19
N ARG A 56 2.80 -13.28 8.82
CA ARG A 56 3.16 -14.35 7.85
C ARG A 56 2.85 -15.76 8.35
N GLN A 57 2.76 -15.94 9.66
CA GLN A 57 2.38 -17.21 10.30
C GLN A 57 0.86 -17.35 10.49
N ALA A 58 0.07 -16.45 9.89
CA ALA A 58 -1.38 -16.38 10.01
C ALA A 58 -1.87 -16.15 11.46
N ASP A 59 -1.09 -15.39 12.25
CA ASP A 59 -1.45 -14.89 13.58
C ASP A 59 -1.64 -13.37 13.54
N PRO A 60 -2.78 -12.88 13.04
CA PRO A 60 -3.05 -11.46 12.93
C PRO A 60 -3.26 -10.79 14.30
N GLU A 61 -3.73 -11.49 15.31
CA GLU A 61 -3.97 -10.93 16.64
C GLU A 61 -2.65 -10.48 17.28
N THR A 62 -1.66 -11.38 17.33
CA THR A 62 -0.30 -11.04 17.79
C THR A 62 0.33 -9.94 16.93
N ALA A 63 0.12 -9.97 15.62
CA ALA A 63 0.66 -8.95 14.73
C ALA A 63 0.09 -7.56 15.04
N ILE A 64 -1.22 -7.45 15.28
CA ILE A 64 -1.90 -6.19 15.66
C ILE A 64 -1.32 -5.67 16.97
N GLU A 65 -1.25 -6.49 18.02
CA GLU A 65 -0.72 -6.07 19.33
C GLU A 65 0.71 -5.51 19.22
N LEU A 66 1.59 -6.21 18.52
CA LEU A 66 2.98 -5.79 18.35
C LEU A 66 3.10 -4.50 17.50
N LEU A 67 2.29 -4.34 16.45
CA LEU A 67 2.28 -3.14 15.62
C LEU A 67 1.72 -1.93 16.37
N GLU A 68 0.70 -2.10 17.20
CA GLU A 68 0.18 -1.04 18.07
C GLU A 68 1.25 -0.53 19.03
N ARG A 69 1.98 -1.44 19.64
CA ARG A 69 3.10 -1.10 20.51
C ARG A 69 4.21 -0.38 19.75
N ALA A 70 4.61 -0.88 18.59
CA ALA A 70 5.62 -0.25 17.74
C ALA A 70 5.20 1.17 17.34
N HIS A 71 3.96 1.34 16.89
CA HIS A 71 3.39 2.63 16.50
C HIS A 71 3.27 3.61 17.68
N SER A 72 2.87 3.13 18.86
CA SER A 72 2.78 3.98 20.06
C SER A 72 4.13 4.49 20.54
N MET A 73 5.21 3.73 20.34
CA MET A 73 6.58 4.14 20.68
C MET A 73 7.12 5.20 19.71
N GLU A 74 6.78 5.10 18.43
CA GLU A 74 7.24 6.01 17.38
C GLU A 74 6.11 6.37 16.41
N PRO A 75 5.17 7.24 16.82
CA PRO A 75 4.01 7.60 15.98
C PRO A 75 4.38 8.29 14.66
N GLY A 76 5.58 8.90 14.60
CA GLY A 76 6.11 9.54 13.39
C GLY A 76 6.59 8.57 12.32
N LYS A 77 6.71 7.28 12.61
CA LYS A 77 7.06 6.26 11.62
C LYS A 77 5.80 5.75 10.91
N SER A 78 5.38 6.43 9.86
CA SER A 78 4.15 6.12 9.12
C SER A 78 4.05 4.69 8.62
N ARG A 79 5.18 4.02 8.36
CA ARG A 79 5.20 2.60 7.99
C ARG A 79 4.52 1.71 9.02
N PHE A 80 4.64 2.01 10.33
CA PHE A 80 4.00 1.21 11.38
C PHE A 80 2.48 1.33 11.33
N ALA A 81 1.97 2.55 11.10
CA ALA A 81 0.54 2.79 10.92
C ALA A 81 0.00 2.12 9.65
N ILE A 82 0.75 2.17 8.54
CA ILE A 82 0.36 1.55 7.26
C ILE A 82 0.30 0.02 7.38
N ASP A 83 1.32 -0.60 8.02
CA ASP A 83 1.35 -2.03 8.20
C ASP A 83 0.27 -2.50 9.19
N LEU A 84 0.03 -1.74 10.27
CA LEU A 84 -1.08 -1.99 11.20
C LEU A 84 -2.44 -1.91 10.48
N ALA A 85 -2.65 -0.87 9.68
CA ALA A 85 -3.88 -0.73 8.88
C ALA A 85 -4.05 -1.89 7.89
N THR A 86 -2.95 -2.37 7.29
CA THR A 86 -2.98 -3.52 6.39
C THR A 86 -3.43 -4.80 7.09
N VAL A 87 -2.89 -5.07 8.28
CA VAL A 87 -3.26 -6.24 9.08
C VAL A 87 -4.71 -6.12 9.56
N LEU A 88 -5.13 -4.96 10.08
CA LEU A 88 -6.51 -4.72 10.51
C LEU A 88 -7.52 -4.92 9.38
N ALA A 89 -7.25 -4.37 8.19
CA ALA A 89 -8.11 -4.54 7.03
C ALA A 89 -8.25 -6.02 6.62
N GLY A 90 -7.14 -6.77 6.66
CA GLY A 90 -7.13 -8.20 6.39
C GLY A 90 -7.83 -9.06 7.46
N SER A 91 -7.93 -8.54 8.68
CA SER A 91 -8.53 -9.22 9.84
C SER A 91 -10.00 -8.84 10.08
N GLY A 92 -10.62 -8.05 9.17
CA GLY A 92 -12.03 -7.71 9.24
C GLY A 92 -12.36 -6.44 10.02
N ASP A 93 -11.36 -5.58 10.28
CA ASP A 93 -11.56 -4.26 10.88
C ASP A 93 -11.16 -3.11 9.93
N PRO A 94 -11.89 -2.95 8.79
CA PRO A 94 -11.60 -1.92 7.81
C PRO A 94 -11.82 -0.50 8.34
N ALA A 95 -12.72 -0.32 9.29
CA ALA A 95 -13.03 1.00 9.84
C ALA A 95 -11.84 1.57 10.63
N ARG A 96 -11.21 0.73 11.42
CA ARG A 96 -10.04 1.12 12.20
C ARG A 96 -8.80 1.30 11.31
N ALA A 97 -8.68 0.47 10.27
CA ALA A 97 -7.64 0.65 9.25
C ALA A 97 -7.77 2.00 8.54
N GLU A 98 -8.98 2.38 8.11
CA GLU A 98 -9.25 3.67 7.46
C GLU A 98 -8.95 4.86 8.40
N ALA A 99 -9.32 4.76 9.68
CA ALA A 99 -9.02 5.78 10.67
C ALA A 99 -7.51 6.04 10.81
N LEU A 100 -6.72 4.99 10.99
CA LEU A 100 -5.25 5.08 11.09
C LEU A 100 -4.61 5.72 9.86
N LEU A 101 -5.05 5.34 8.66
CA LEU A 101 -4.52 5.90 7.43
C LEU A 101 -4.89 7.38 7.27
N ASN A 102 -6.05 7.80 7.75
CA ASN A 102 -6.49 9.20 7.69
C ASN A 102 -5.71 10.11 8.67
N GLU A 103 -5.08 9.57 9.70
CA GLU A 103 -4.20 10.30 10.62
C GLU A 103 -2.80 10.57 10.02
N LEU A 104 -2.43 9.89 8.93
CA LEU A 104 -1.16 10.10 8.26
C LEU A 104 -1.04 11.50 7.67
N PRO A 105 0.18 12.07 7.59
CA PRO A 105 0.44 13.28 6.82
C PRO A 105 -0.10 13.16 5.38
N GLU A 106 -0.64 14.24 4.84
CA GLU A 106 -1.33 14.24 3.55
C GLU A 106 -0.49 13.65 2.41
N TYR A 107 0.80 13.98 2.37
CA TYR A 107 1.71 13.45 1.36
C TYR A 107 1.83 11.91 1.43
N GLU A 108 1.97 11.34 2.63
CA GLU A 108 2.11 9.89 2.83
C GLU A 108 0.79 9.16 2.62
N ARG A 109 -0.31 9.75 3.10
CA ARG A 109 -1.66 9.23 2.88
C ARG A 109 -2.03 9.12 1.41
N ASN A 110 -1.61 10.09 0.59
CA ASN A 110 -1.94 10.19 -0.84
C ASN A 110 -0.91 9.51 -1.75
N SER A 111 0.04 8.75 -1.21
CA SER A 111 1.07 8.08 -1.98
C SER A 111 1.29 6.62 -1.55
N GLY A 112 1.86 5.83 -2.45
CA GLY A 112 2.31 4.46 -2.18
C GLY A 112 1.23 3.54 -1.62
N SER A 113 1.61 2.71 -0.65
CA SER A 113 0.76 1.66 -0.07
C SER A 113 -0.42 2.21 0.74
N ALA A 114 -0.29 3.40 1.35
CA ALA A 114 -1.39 4.01 2.08
C ALA A 114 -2.55 4.40 1.14
N ALA A 115 -2.24 5.08 0.04
CA ALA A 115 -3.23 5.44 -0.97
C ALA A 115 -3.89 4.21 -1.61
N ALA A 116 -3.10 3.18 -1.91
CA ALA A 116 -3.59 1.91 -2.46
C ALA A 116 -4.55 1.22 -1.50
N LEU A 117 -4.21 1.16 -0.20
CA LEU A 117 -5.06 0.54 0.81
C LEU A 117 -6.35 1.33 1.03
N LEU A 118 -6.28 2.67 1.10
CA LEU A 118 -7.48 3.52 1.19
C LEU A 118 -8.42 3.34 -0.01
N ALA A 119 -7.87 3.28 -1.22
CA ALA A 119 -8.67 3.01 -2.42
C ALA A 119 -9.37 1.64 -2.34
N ARG A 120 -8.65 0.62 -1.88
CA ARG A 120 -9.18 -0.74 -1.70
C ARG A 120 -10.30 -0.78 -0.65
N LEU A 121 -10.12 -0.13 0.50
CA LEU A 121 -11.13 -0.01 1.54
C LEU A 121 -12.39 0.71 1.03
N LYS A 122 -12.19 1.78 0.27
CA LYS A 122 -13.29 2.51 -0.36
C LYS A 122 -14.09 1.63 -1.33
N PHE A 123 -13.42 0.91 -2.23
CA PHE A 123 -14.09 0.01 -3.17
C PHE A 123 -14.81 -1.14 -2.45
N ALA A 124 -14.21 -1.71 -1.41
CA ALA A 124 -14.85 -2.76 -0.61
C ALA A 124 -16.13 -2.25 0.07
N ARG A 125 -16.12 -1.02 0.58
CA ARG A 125 -17.31 -0.37 1.16
C ARG A 125 -18.38 -0.09 0.12
N GLU A 126 -18.01 0.43 -1.06
CA GLU A 126 -18.94 0.67 -2.17
C GLU A 126 -19.55 -0.63 -2.71
N ALA A 127 -18.83 -1.75 -2.60
CA ALA A 127 -19.31 -3.06 -3.03
C ALA A 127 -20.20 -3.77 -1.99
N ALA A 128 -20.20 -3.36 -0.73
CA ALA A 128 -20.86 -4.10 0.36
C ALA A 128 -22.39 -4.18 0.22
N ASP A 129 -23.01 -3.15 -0.35
CA ASP A 129 -24.46 -3.03 -0.48
C ASP A 129 -24.96 -3.28 -1.93
N LEU A 130 -24.09 -3.83 -2.80
CA LEU A 130 -24.45 -4.10 -4.18
C LEU A 130 -25.39 -5.33 -4.29
N PRO A 131 -26.23 -5.39 -5.35
CA PRO A 131 -26.95 -6.61 -5.72
C PRO A 131 -25.97 -7.78 -5.95
N ASP A 132 -26.51 -9.00 -5.90
CA ASP A 132 -25.71 -10.18 -6.22
C ASP A 132 -25.19 -10.16 -7.67
N GLU A 133 -24.09 -10.87 -7.90
CA GLU A 133 -23.37 -10.87 -9.17
C GLU A 133 -24.27 -11.25 -10.36
N ALA A 134 -25.13 -12.25 -10.20
CA ALA A 134 -26.00 -12.72 -11.28
C ALA A 134 -27.03 -11.66 -11.70
N THR A 135 -27.58 -10.93 -10.73
CA THR A 135 -28.49 -9.80 -10.99
C THR A 135 -27.77 -8.69 -11.75
N LEU A 136 -26.55 -8.34 -11.35
CA LEU A 136 -25.74 -7.33 -12.02
C LEU A 136 -25.33 -7.76 -13.43
N GLU A 137 -24.97 -9.03 -13.63
CA GLU A 137 -24.63 -9.57 -14.94
C GLU A 137 -25.82 -9.48 -15.92
N SER A 138 -26.99 -9.89 -15.47
CA SER A 138 -28.23 -9.80 -16.31
C SER A 138 -28.52 -8.36 -16.74
N SER A 139 -28.38 -7.40 -15.82
CA SER A 139 -28.60 -5.98 -16.12
C SER A 139 -27.55 -5.42 -17.08
N ALA A 140 -26.28 -5.79 -16.87
CA ALA A 140 -25.17 -5.39 -17.73
C ALA A 140 -25.29 -5.94 -19.16
N GLU A 141 -25.78 -7.18 -19.32
CA GLU A 141 -26.09 -7.78 -20.62
C GLU A 141 -27.20 -7.03 -21.32
N ALA A 142 -28.20 -6.53 -20.60
CA ALA A 142 -29.24 -5.66 -21.11
C ALA A 142 -28.74 -4.25 -21.48
N GLY A 143 -27.47 -3.94 -21.24
CA GLY A 143 -26.83 -2.70 -21.65
C GLY A 143 -26.71 -1.64 -20.55
N ASP A 144 -27.08 -1.96 -19.32
CA ASP A 144 -26.97 -1.06 -18.17
C ASP A 144 -25.51 -0.83 -17.79
N LEU A 145 -25.00 0.40 -18.03
CA LEU A 145 -23.62 0.79 -17.70
C LEU A 145 -23.40 0.91 -16.19
N ASN A 146 -24.45 1.24 -15.41
CA ASN A 146 -24.33 1.28 -13.95
C ASN A 146 -24.13 -0.13 -13.40
N ALA A 147 -24.91 -1.11 -13.86
CA ALA A 147 -24.72 -2.50 -13.48
C ALA A 147 -23.31 -3.02 -13.87
N LEU A 148 -22.81 -2.62 -15.03
CA LEU A 148 -21.46 -2.97 -15.48
C LEU A 148 -20.39 -2.35 -14.58
N TYR A 149 -20.58 -1.11 -14.12
CA TYR A 149 -19.71 -0.44 -13.16
C TYR A 149 -19.74 -1.12 -11.78
N GLN A 150 -20.95 -1.45 -11.29
CA GLN A 150 -21.13 -2.17 -10.03
C GLN A 150 -20.46 -3.56 -10.06
N LEU A 151 -20.54 -4.26 -11.19
CA LEU A 151 -19.77 -5.50 -11.38
C LEU A 151 -18.26 -5.28 -11.31
N ALA A 152 -17.75 -4.18 -11.88
CA ALA A 152 -16.34 -3.85 -11.76
C ALA A 152 -15.94 -3.61 -10.29
N LEU A 153 -16.75 -2.88 -9.52
CA LEU A 153 -16.52 -2.68 -8.08
C LEU A 153 -16.52 -4.00 -7.30
N LEU A 154 -17.49 -4.88 -7.58
CA LEU A 154 -17.56 -6.20 -6.97
C LEU A 154 -16.30 -7.02 -7.27
N LYS A 155 -15.84 -7.03 -8.53
CA LYS A 155 -14.62 -7.72 -8.93
C LYS A 155 -13.35 -7.14 -8.27
N ILE A 156 -13.29 -5.81 -8.10
CA ILE A 156 -12.19 -5.18 -7.34
C ILE A 156 -12.18 -5.67 -5.89
N SER A 157 -13.34 -5.71 -5.23
CA SER A 157 -13.45 -6.16 -3.84
C SER A 157 -13.05 -7.62 -3.64
N GLN A 158 -13.26 -8.46 -4.67
CA GLN A 158 -12.85 -9.86 -4.74
C GLN A 158 -11.37 -10.06 -5.13
N ASN A 159 -10.62 -8.98 -5.38
CA ASN A 159 -9.26 -8.99 -5.96
C ASN A 159 -9.18 -9.59 -7.38
N GLU A 160 -10.28 -9.67 -8.10
CA GLU A 160 -10.36 -10.11 -9.49
C GLU A 160 -10.08 -8.94 -10.45
N PHE A 161 -8.91 -8.33 -10.33
CA PHE A 161 -8.58 -7.07 -11.00
C PHE A 161 -8.65 -7.15 -12.52
N ALA A 162 -8.24 -8.26 -13.12
CA ALA A 162 -8.35 -8.45 -14.57
C ALA A 162 -9.80 -8.37 -15.03
N ALA A 163 -10.72 -9.08 -14.35
CA ALA A 163 -12.16 -9.05 -14.67
C ALA A 163 -12.77 -7.66 -14.47
N ALA A 164 -12.37 -6.96 -13.41
CA ALA A 164 -12.79 -5.58 -13.15
C ALA A 164 -12.37 -4.63 -14.27
N MET A 165 -11.09 -4.69 -14.66
CA MET A 165 -10.53 -3.83 -15.71
C MET A 165 -11.17 -4.09 -17.08
N GLU A 166 -11.54 -5.35 -17.41
CA GLU A 166 -12.33 -5.65 -18.61
C GLU A 166 -13.66 -4.90 -18.62
N LYS A 167 -14.40 -4.94 -17.51
CA LYS A 167 -15.70 -4.25 -17.42
C LYS A 167 -15.54 -2.73 -17.54
N LEU A 168 -14.52 -2.16 -16.93
CA LEU A 168 -14.22 -0.73 -17.05
C LEU A 168 -13.83 -0.32 -18.48
N LEU A 169 -13.06 -1.14 -19.20
CA LEU A 169 -12.76 -0.90 -20.62
C LEU A 169 -14.02 -0.94 -21.48
N VAL A 170 -14.96 -1.85 -21.20
CA VAL A 170 -16.24 -1.91 -21.91
C VAL A 170 -17.07 -0.64 -21.68
N ILE A 171 -17.08 -0.09 -20.46
CA ILE A 171 -17.74 1.20 -20.19
C ILE A 171 -17.12 2.31 -21.05
N ILE A 172 -15.78 2.43 -21.03
CA ILE A 172 -15.05 3.43 -21.83
C ILE A 172 -15.38 3.29 -23.34
N GLN A 173 -15.48 2.06 -23.81
CA GLN A 173 -15.79 1.77 -25.22
C GLN A 173 -17.24 2.13 -25.59
N LYS A 174 -18.22 1.86 -24.70
CA LYS A 174 -19.63 2.13 -24.95
C LYS A 174 -19.99 3.60 -24.79
N ASP A 175 -19.52 4.22 -23.71
CA ASP A 175 -19.73 5.63 -23.40
C ASP A 175 -18.53 6.19 -22.63
N ARG A 176 -17.67 6.90 -23.33
CA ARG A 176 -16.45 7.48 -22.78
C ARG A 176 -16.73 8.55 -21.71
N ALA A 177 -17.86 9.27 -21.85
CA ALA A 177 -18.25 10.36 -20.96
C ALA A 177 -19.13 9.90 -19.79
N TYR A 178 -19.45 8.59 -19.73
CA TYR A 178 -20.33 8.02 -18.70
C TYR A 178 -19.93 8.52 -17.29
N GLU A 179 -20.88 9.19 -16.62
CA GLU A 179 -20.69 9.75 -15.26
C GLU A 179 -19.36 10.47 -15.07
N ASP A 180 -19.11 11.47 -15.93
CA ASP A 180 -17.90 12.27 -15.88
C ASP A 180 -16.62 11.43 -16.00
N ASP A 181 -16.58 10.52 -16.98
CA ASP A 181 -15.42 9.68 -17.28
C ASP A 181 -15.11 8.66 -16.16
N LEU A 182 -16.15 8.18 -15.49
CA LEU A 182 -16.05 7.29 -14.32
C LEU A 182 -15.26 6.00 -14.62
N GLY A 183 -15.48 5.39 -15.79
CA GLY A 183 -14.78 4.17 -16.20
C GLY A 183 -13.27 4.35 -16.25
N ARG A 184 -12.78 5.42 -16.88
CA ARG A 184 -11.33 5.73 -16.95
C ARG A 184 -10.77 6.13 -15.60
N LYS A 185 -11.46 6.98 -14.85
CA LYS A 185 -11.02 7.42 -13.51
C LYS A 185 -10.85 6.22 -12.56
N THR A 186 -11.79 5.27 -12.61
CA THR A 186 -11.72 4.07 -11.79
C THR A 186 -10.60 3.13 -12.26
N LEU A 187 -10.44 2.97 -13.56
CA LEU A 187 -9.36 2.16 -14.13
C LEU A 187 -7.97 2.68 -13.71
N LEU A 188 -7.77 4.01 -13.71
CA LEU A 188 -6.52 4.62 -13.23
C LEU A 188 -6.28 4.34 -11.75
N LYS A 189 -7.31 4.40 -10.89
CA LYS A 189 -7.20 4.04 -9.47
C LYS A 189 -6.81 2.56 -9.28
N VAL A 190 -7.34 1.67 -10.11
CA VAL A 190 -6.94 0.25 -10.08
C VAL A 190 -5.48 0.10 -10.48
N PHE A 191 -4.99 0.85 -11.47
CA PHE A 191 -3.56 0.86 -11.81
C PHE A 191 -2.69 1.34 -10.66
N ASP A 192 -3.10 2.40 -9.96
CA ASP A 192 -2.36 2.92 -8.81
C ASP A 192 -2.34 1.91 -7.64
N MET A 193 -3.42 1.15 -7.45
CA MET A 193 -3.49 0.07 -6.44
C MET A 193 -2.57 -1.11 -6.77
N LEU A 194 -2.43 -1.44 -8.04
CA LEU A 194 -1.62 -2.59 -8.50
C LEU A 194 -0.14 -2.22 -8.65
N GLY A 195 0.18 -0.94 -8.81
CA GLY A 195 1.58 -0.48 -8.96
C GLY A 195 2.27 -1.10 -10.17
N ASP A 196 3.35 -1.85 -9.92
CA ASP A 196 4.20 -2.47 -10.94
C ASP A 196 3.71 -3.86 -11.40
N ASP A 197 2.44 -4.23 -11.13
CA ASP A 197 1.88 -5.49 -11.60
C ASP A 197 1.89 -5.55 -13.14
N PRO A 198 2.31 -6.67 -13.76
CA PRO A 198 2.34 -6.83 -15.23
C PRO A 198 0.98 -6.58 -15.91
N LEU A 199 -0.13 -6.78 -15.22
CA LEU A 199 -1.46 -6.46 -15.74
C LEU A 199 -1.61 -4.98 -16.08
N VAL A 200 -1.00 -4.09 -15.30
CA VAL A 200 -1.13 -2.63 -15.48
C VAL A 200 -0.64 -2.19 -16.85
N GLU A 201 0.52 -2.67 -17.29
CA GLU A 201 1.07 -2.32 -18.60
C GLU A 201 0.12 -2.72 -19.74
N SER A 202 -0.36 -3.96 -19.70
CA SER A 202 -1.29 -4.50 -20.70
C SER A 202 -2.58 -3.68 -20.80
N TYR A 203 -3.22 -3.42 -19.65
CA TYR A 203 -4.50 -2.70 -19.62
C TYR A 203 -4.34 -1.21 -19.90
N ARG A 204 -3.23 -0.59 -19.50
CA ARG A 204 -2.91 0.80 -19.84
C ARG A 204 -2.77 0.99 -21.36
N LYS A 205 -2.12 0.06 -22.05
CA LYS A 205 -2.02 0.07 -23.52
C LYS A 205 -3.40 -0.08 -24.19
N ARG A 206 -4.24 -0.97 -23.68
CA ARG A 206 -5.61 -1.17 -24.19
C ARG A 206 -6.48 0.07 -23.97
N MET A 207 -6.41 0.68 -22.78
CA MET A 207 -7.10 1.93 -22.50
C MET A 207 -6.66 3.05 -23.46
N THR A 208 -5.36 3.19 -23.70
CA THR A 208 -4.82 4.21 -24.63
C THR A 208 -5.39 4.00 -26.03
N ASN A 209 -5.44 2.76 -26.53
CA ASN A 209 -5.99 2.45 -27.86
C ASN A 209 -7.50 2.74 -27.97
N LEU A 210 -8.25 2.76 -26.88
CA LEU A 210 -9.67 3.14 -26.87
C LEU A 210 -9.86 4.66 -26.82
N LEU A 211 -8.86 5.38 -26.35
CA LEU A 211 -8.92 6.83 -26.15
C LEU A 211 -8.44 7.62 -27.39
N PHE A 212 -7.60 7.03 -28.18
CA PHE A 212 -6.95 7.64 -29.35
C PHE A 212 -7.10 6.77 -30.60
#